data_527187096c5aa62b09c8571b682ad224
#
_entry.id   527187096c5aa62b09c8571b682ad224
#
_cell.length_a   1.000
_cell.length_b   1.000
_cell.length_c   1.000
_cell.angle_alpha   90.00
_cell.angle_beta   90.00
_cell.angle_gamma   90.00
#
_symmetry.space_group_name_H-M   'P 1'
#
loop_
_entity.id
_entity.type
_entity.pdbx_description
1 polymer ?
#
loop_
_entity_poly.entity_id
_entity_poly.type
_entity_poly.pdbx_seq_one_letter_code
_entity_poly.pdbx_strand_id
1 'polypeptide(L)'
;MELKHKTALVTGACGGIGRAVVMALVAQGARVIAFDRDIEAVTALAEGFGGACDPIAVDLGDAAALQAVMKDIAGRFEVIDILVNNAGVLSPHKLAATTLEEWHRLMAVNLDAALLLTQAVVPAMKENRWGRLINISSYAWKSGGLTAGTAYSVSKSAMVGLTYSSARELAPFGVTANAVAPAYVVSPMIMEQLSEEDRQRQLAAIPVGRFCQPEEVAHAVRFLASPLSGFMTGTVVDMNGGLQFG
;
A
#
# COMPACT_ATOMS: atom_id res chain seq x y z
N MET A 1 22.72 -5.01 0.51
CA MET A 1 21.41 -4.99 1.20
C MET A 1 21.23 -3.60 1.79
N GLU A 2 20.41 -2.79 1.13
CA GLU A 2 20.24 -1.36 1.47
C GLU A 2 19.38 -1.12 2.72
N LEU A 3 18.56 -2.12 3.10
CA LEU A 3 17.60 -2.00 4.20
C LEU A 3 18.01 -2.86 5.43
N LYS A 4 19.27 -3.24 5.51
CA LYS A 4 19.80 -3.97 6.67
C LYS A 4 19.53 -3.15 7.95
N HIS A 5 19.02 -3.81 8.99
CA HIS A 5 18.60 -3.21 10.26
C HIS A 5 17.37 -2.27 10.18
N LYS A 6 16.62 -2.30 9.09
CA LYS A 6 15.34 -1.59 8.97
C LYS A 6 14.17 -2.51 9.22
N THR A 7 13.16 -2.00 9.93
CA THR A 7 11.88 -2.68 10.13
C THR A 7 10.83 -2.05 9.23
N ALA A 8 10.16 -2.89 8.44
CA ALA A 8 9.06 -2.47 7.57
C ALA A 8 7.74 -3.08 8.04
N LEU A 9 6.66 -2.31 8.01
CA LEU A 9 5.30 -2.80 8.16
C LEU A 9 4.59 -2.75 6.81
N VAL A 10 4.03 -3.88 6.38
CA VAL A 10 3.31 -4.01 5.10
C VAL A 10 1.90 -4.48 5.37
N THR A 11 0.88 -3.72 4.94
CA THR A 11 -0.52 -4.10 5.06
C THR A 11 -1.04 -4.81 3.81
N GLY A 12 -1.99 -5.76 3.99
CA GLY A 12 -2.48 -6.58 2.88
C GLY A 12 -1.38 -7.47 2.30
N ALA A 13 -0.53 -8.01 3.18
CA ALA A 13 0.70 -8.70 2.83
C ALA A 13 0.49 -9.98 2.02
N CYS A 14 -0.68 -10.62 2.11
CA CYS A 14 -0.99 -11.86 1.38
C CYS A 14 -1.53 -11.60 -0.03
N GLY A 15 -1.96 -10.38 -0.36
CA GLY A 15 -2.36 -9.99 -1.71
C GLY A 15 -1.19 -9.98 -2.70
N GLY A 16 -1.49 -9.97 -4.00
CA GLY A 16 -0.44 -10.05 -5.04
C GLY A 16 0.65 -8.99 -4.88
N ILE A 17 0.28 -7.71 -4.76
CA ILE A 17 1.22 -6.60 -4.53
C ILE A 17 1.91 -6.75 -3.16
N GLY A 18 1.14 -7.01 -2.10
CA GLY A 18 1.67 -7.10 -0.74
C GLY A 18 2.75 -8.19 -0.61
N ARG A 19 2.49 -9.38 -1.15
CA ARG A 19 3.45 -10.49 -1.17
C ARG A 19 4.74 -10.11 -1.90
N ALA A 20 4.63 -9.51 -3.08
CA ALA A 20 5.80 -9.07 -3.85
C ALA A 20 6.60 -7.98 -3.10
N VAL A 21 5.92 -7.06 -2.40
CA VAL A 21 6.55 -6.03 -1.55
C VAL A 21 7.29 -6.67 -0.38
N VAL A 22 6.66 -7.60 0.36
CA VAL A 22 7.32 -8.33 1.46
C VAL A 22 8.60 -9.01 0.96
N MET A 23 8.51 -9.76 -0.15
CA MET A 23 9.67 -10.43 -0.77
C MET A 23 10.79 -9.43 -1.13
N ALA A 24 10.43 -8.32 -1.75
CA ALA A 24 11.40 -7.31 -2.19
C ALA A 24 12.11 -6.63 -1.01
N LEU A 25 11.39 -6.33 0.09
CA LEU A 25 11.98 -5.69 1.27
C LEU A 25 12.86 -6.67 2.08
N VAL A 26 12.41 -7.93 2.27
CA VAL A 26 13.23 -8.98 2.92
C VAL A 26 14.50 -9.23 2.12
N ALA A 27 14.44 -9.30 0.78
CA ALA A 27 15.61 -9.47 -0.07
C ALA A 27 16.63 -8.32 0.06
N GLN A 28 16.20 -7.13 0.51
CA GLN A 28 17.08 -6.00 0.85
C GLN A 28 17.56 -6.00 2.31
N GLY A 29 17.21 -7.01 3.08
CA GLY A 29 17.66 -7.19 4.46
C GLY A 29 16.77 -6.53 5.51
N ALA A 30 15.58 -6.04 5.14
CA ALA A 30 14.62 -5.56 6.11
C ALA A 30 13.98 -6.71 6.90
N ARG A 31 13.66 -6.48 8.17
CA ARG A 31 12.68 -7.27 8.90
C ARG A 31 11.29 -6.75 8.56
N VAL A 32 10.37 -7.63 8.20
CA VAL A 32 9.02 -7.22 7.77
C VAL A 32 7.97 -7.68 8.77
N ILE A 33 7.12 -6.77 9.23
CA ILE A 33 5.89 -7.07 9.94
C ILE A 33 4.78 -7.13 8.88
N ALA A 34 4.25 -8.32 8.66
CA ALA A 34 3.26 -8.58 7.62
C ALA A 34 1.85 -8.56 8.23
N PHE A 35 1.04 -7.56 7.86
CA PHE A 35 -0.36 -7.46 8.26
C PHE A 35 -1.28 -8.02 7.20
N ASP A 36 -2.16 -8.94 7.58
CA ASP A 36 -3.30 -9.36 6.78
C ASP A 36 -4.47 -9.73 7.70
N ARG A 37 -5.67 -9.91 7.17
CA ARG A 37 -6.83 -10.36 7.95
C ARG A 37 -6.86 -11.89 8.13
N ASP A 38 -6.22 -12.62 7.23
CA ASP A 38 -6.17 -14.07 7.19
C ASP A 38 -4.91 -14.57 7.91
N ILE A 39 -5.08 -15.13 9.11
CA ILE A 39 -3.98 -15.61 9.94
C ILE A 39 -3.24 -16.78 9.30
N GLU A 40 -3.95 -17.68 8.63
CA GLU A 40 -3.34 -18.86 8.00
C GLU A 40 -2.47 -18.42 6.82
N ALA A 41 -3.00 -17.53 5.96
CA ALA A 41 -2.28 -17.01 4.82
C ALA A 41 -1.04 -16.19 5.22
N VAL A 42 -1.13 -15.32 6.24
CA VAL A 42 0.00 -14.49 6.66
C VAL A 42 1.06 -15.30 7.40
N THR A 43 0.68 -16.34 8.13
CA THR A 43 1.62 -17.29 8.76
C THR A 43 2.38 -18.08 7.70
N ALA A 44 1.66 -18.66 6.73
CA ALA A 44 2.28 -19.37 5.61
C ALA A 44 3.20 -18.48 4.77
N LEU A 45 2.85 -17.22 4.59
CA LEU A 45 3.74 -16.25 3.95
C LEU A 45 5.06 -16.10 4.72
N ALA A 46 4.98 -15.93 6.05
CA ALA A 46 6.14 -15.67 6.90
C ALA A 46 7.11 -16.86 7.01
N GLU A 47 6.59 -18.09 6.98
CA GLU A 47 7.42 -19.31 7.05
C GLU A 47 8.51 -19.37 5.98
N GLY A 48 8.24 -18.80 4.80
CA GLY A 48 9.19 -18.73 3.70
C GLY A 48 10.41 -17.83 3.93
N PHE A 49 10.46 -17.05 5.02
CA PHE A 49 11.47 -15.99 5.23
C PHE A 49 12.40 -16.22 6.42
N GLY A 50 12.38 -17.40 7.05
CA GLY A 50 13.38 -17.77 8.07
C GLY A 50 13.48 -16.80 9.25
N GLY A 51 12.37 -16.23 9.71
CA GLY A 51 12.33 -15.28 10.82
C GLY A 51 12.55 -13.80 10.44
N ALA A 52 12.72 -13.50 9.15
CA ALA A 52 12.78 -12.11 8.66
C ALA A 52 11.38 -11.49 8.45
N CYS A 53 10.30 -12.26 8.64
CA CYS A 53 8.93 -11.81 8.50
C CYS A 53 8.11 -12.22 9.72
N ASP A 54 7.46 -11.26 10.37
CA ASP A 54 6.58 -11.44 11.53
C ASP A 54 5.11 -11.36 11.07
N PRO A 55 4.35 -12.48 11.11
CA PRO A 55 2.96 -12.48 10.70
C PRO A 55 2.05 -11.92 11.79
N ILE A 56 1.13 -11.04 11.43
CA ILE A 56 0.11 -10.52 12.34
C ILE A 56 -1.24 -10.45 11.63
N ALA A 57 -2.25 -11.10 12.21
CA ALA A 57 -3.61 -11.00 11.73
C ALA A 57 -4.33 -9.80 12.34
N VAL A 58 -4.89 -8.94 11.48
CA VAL A 58 -5.69 -7.80 11.91
C VAL A 58 -6.67 -7.38 10.81
N ASP A 59 -7.92 -7.11 11.19
CA ASP A 59 -8.88 -6.45 10.29
C ASP A 59 -8.65 -4.94 10.34
N LEU A 60 -8.20 -4.39 9.24
CA LEU A 60 -7.97 -2.94 9.11
C LEU A 60 -9.26 -2.11 9.12
N GLY A 61 -10.42 -2.74 8.92
CA GLY A 61 -11.72 -2.08 9.09
C GLY A 61 -12.12 -1.88 10.57
N ASP A 62 -11.43 -2.55 11.51
CA ASP A 62 -11.63 -2.38 12.94
C ASP A 62 -10.52 -1.50 13.55
N ALA A 63 -10.83 -0.22 13.71
CA ALA A 63 -9.89 0.76 14.26
C ALA A 63 -9.43 0.43 15.69
N ALA A 64 -10.30 -0.18 16.52
CA ALA A 64 -9.95 -0.53 17.90
C ALA A 64 -8.97 -1.72 17.93
N ALA A 65 -9.23 -2.76 17.12
CA ALA A 65 -8.32 -3.89 16.95
C ALA A 65 -6.96 -3.43 16.41
N LEU A 66 -6.95 -2.53 15.40
CA LEU A 66 -5.74 -1.99 14.83
C LEU A 66 -4.90 -1.22 15.87
N GLN A 67 -5.53 -0.36 16.68
CA GLN A 67 -4.85 0.38 17.74
C GLN A 67 -4.28 -0.55 18.81
N ALA A 68 -5.02 -1.59 19.20
CA ALA A 68 -4.54 -2.60 20.16
C ALA A 68 -3.30 -3.33 19.65
N VAL A 69 -3.33 -3.77 18.38
CA VAL A 69 -2.19 -4.45 17.74
C VAL A 69 -0.99 -3.51 17.63
N MET A 70 -1.17 -2.24 17.26
CA MET A 70 -0.06 -1.29 17.20
C MET A 70 0.58 -1.02 18.56
N LYS A 71 -0.21 -1.03 19.62
CA LYS A 71 0.31 -0.92 21.00
C LYS A 71 1.16 -2.14 21.39
N ASP A 72 0.73 -3.35 21.03
CA ASP A 72 1.53 -4.57 21.25
C ASP A 72 2.84 -4.54 20.46
N ILE A 73 2.80 -4.15 19.19
CA ILE A 73 3.97 -4.03 18.32
C ILE A 73 4.98 -3.04 18.88
N ALA A 74 4.55 -1.89 19.40
CA ALA A 74 5.42 -0.89 20.01
C ALA A 74 6.24 -1.43 21.20
N GLY A 75 5.75 -2.49 21.87
CA GLY A 75 6.51 -3.21 22.89
C GLY A 75 7.53 -4.22 22.34
N ARG A 76 7.43 -4.61 21.08
CA ARG A 76 8.25 -5.66 20.44
C ARG A 76 9.28 -5.13 19.46
N PHE A 77 9.02 -3.98 18.86
CA PHE A 77 9.86 -3.35 17.85
C PHE A 77 10.18 -1.91 18.28
N GLU A 78 11.44 -1.59 18.36
CA GLU A 78 11.91 -0.26 18.77
C GLU A 78 11.42 0.83 17.81
N VAL A 79 11.50 0.56 16.51
CA VAL A 79 11.09 1.48 15.45
C VAL A 79 10.52 0.71 14.26
N ILE A 80 9.45 1.23 13.68
CA ILE A 80 9.02 0.86 12.33
C ILE A 80 9.55 1.95 11.39
N ASP A 81 10.58 1.62 10.63
CA ASP A 81 11.28 2.54 9.73
C ASP A 81 10.52 2.80 8.43
N ILE A 82 9.82 1.78 7.93
CA ILE A 82 9.13 1.81 6.64
C ILE A 82 7.68 1.37 6.87
N LEU A 83 6.72 2.18 6.45
CA LEU A 83 5.31 1.82 6.42
C LEU A 83 4.82 1.75 4.98
N VAL A 84 4.32 0.59 4.56
CA VAL A 84 3.68 0.39 3.25
C VAL A 84 2.18 0.16 3.45
N ASN A 85 1.40 1.21 3.25
CA ASN A 85 -0.07 1.16 3.25
C ASN A 85 -0.54 0.59 1.91
N ASN A 86 -0.59 -0.75 1.82
CA ASN A 86 -0.95 -1.46 0.59
C ASN A 86 -2.36 -2.06 0.64
N ALA A 87 -2.88 -2.43 1.80
CA ALA A 87 -4.20 -3.00 1.92
C ALA A 87 -5.27 -2.12 1.25
N GLY A 88 -6.23 -2.77 0.65
CA GLY A 88 -7.36 -2.08 0.05
C GLY A 88 -8.43 -3.05 -0.44
N VAL A 89 -9.66 -2.61 -0.34
CA VAL A 89 -10.83 -3.28 -0.88
C VAL A 89 -11.40 -2.48 -2.05
N LEU A 90 -11.89 -3.19 -3.05
CA LEU A 90 -12.46 -2.62 -4.27
C LEU A 90 -13.99 -2.78 -4.26
N SER A 91 -14.67 -1.81 -4.87
CA SER A 91 -16.07 -1.94 -5.27
C SER A 91 -16.24 -1.42 -6.69
N PRO A 92 -17.08 -2.06 -7.52
CA PRO A 92 -17.39 -1.60 -8.87
C PRO A 92 -18.53 -0.56 -8.91
N HIS A 93 -19.25 -0.33 -7.80
CA HIS A 93 -20.46 0.49 -7.79
C HIS A 93 -20.15 1.95 -8.11
N LYS A 94 -20.81 2.46 -9.16
CA LYS A 94 -20.74 3.87 -9.56
C LYS A 94 -21.63 4.73 -8.68
N LEU A 95 -21.55 6.07 -8.83
CA LEU A 95 -22.15 7.06 -7.95
C LEU A 95 -23.59 6.74 -7.50
N ALA A 96 -24.47 6.40 -8.45
CA ALA A 96 -25.89 6.13 -8.15
C ALA A 96 -26.13 4.84 -7.35
N ALA A 97 -25.19 3.89 -7.37
CA ALA A 97 -25.31 2.60 -6.70
C ALA A 97 -24.44 2.49 -5.43
N THR A 98 -23.61 3.49 -5.15
CA THR A 98 -22.77 3.51 -3.94
C THR A 98 -23.63 3.78 -2.71
N THR A 99 -23.66 2.83 -1.76
CA THR A 99 -24.33 3.01 -0.47
C THR A 99 -23.41 3.63 0.57
N LEU A 100 -23.96 4.26 1.63
CA LEU A 100 -23.16 4.77 2.74
C LEU A 100 -22.44 3.66 3.50
N GLU A 101 -23.03 2.48 3.63
CA GLU A 101 -22.40 1.31 4.24
C GLU A 101 -21.13 0.91 3.49
N GLU A 102 -21.24 0.76 2.16
CA GLU A 102 -20.11 0.46 1.29
C GLU A 102 -19.05 1.57 1.37
N TRP A 103 -19.48 2.83 1.31
CA TRP A 103 -18.60 3.98 1.43
C TRP A 103 -17.78 3.93 2.71
N HIS A 104 -18.44 3.78 3.88
CA HIS A 104 -17.76 3.74 5.16
C HIS A 104 -16.80 2.55 5.26
N ARG A 105 -17.21 1.36 4.78
CA ARG A 105 -16.35 0.18 4.76
C ARG A 105 -15.08 0.39 3.91
N LEU A 106 -15.21 1.00 2.72
CA LEU A 106 -14.07 1.28 1.87
C LEU A 106 -13.15 2.34 2.49
N MET A 107 -13.71 3.41 3.05
CA MET A 107 -12.93 4.45 3.73
C MET A 107 -12.18 3.88 4.93
N ALA A 108 -12.82 3.08 5.76
CA ALA A 108 -12.20 2.47 6.93
C ALA A 108 -10.94 1.65 6.55
N VAL A 109 -11.05 0.78 5.54
CA VAL A 109 -9.92 -0.08 5.13
C VAL A 109 -8.88 0.68 4.31
N ASN A 110 -9.33 1.48 3.32
CA ASN A 110 -8.43 2.05 2.31
C ASN A 110 -7.75 3.36 2.77
N LEU A 111 -8.31 4.06 3.76
CA LEU A 111 -7.84 5.38 4.17
C LEU A 111 -7.64 5.52 5.69
N ASP A 112 -8.67 5.22 6.51
CA ASP A 112 -8.60 5.47 7.95
C ASP A 112 -7.52 4.60 8.60
N ALA A 113 -7.40 3.34 8.18
CA ALA A 113 -6.32 2.46 8.62
C ALA A 113 -4.93 3.04 8.30
N ALA A 114 -4.74 3.59 7.10
CA ALA A 114 -3.47 4.21 6.72
C ALA A 114 -3.14 5.44 7.58
N LEU A 115 -4.15 6.24 7.91
CA LEU A 115 -4.00 7.37 8.83
C LEU A 115 -3.58 6.90 10.23
N LEU A 116 -4.29 5.91 10.80
CA LEU A 116 -4.02 5.37 12.14
C LEU A 116 -2.62 4.76 12.22
N LEU A 117 -2.22 3.97 11.21
CA LEU A 117 -0.88 3.39 11.13
C LEU A 117 0.19 4.47 11.01
N THR A 118 -0.03 5.48 10.17
CA THR A 118 0.90 6.61 10.02
C THR A 118 1.07 7.34 11.36
N GLN A 119 -0.01 7.65 12.07
CA GLN A 119 0.02 8.27 13.38
C GLN A 119 0.80 7.45 14.41
N ALA A 120 0.68 6.12 14.34
CA ALA A 120 1.35 5.22 15.28
C ALA A 120 2.87 5.14 15.05
N VAL A 121 3.35 5.19 13.80
CA VAL A 121 4.79 5.02 13.50
C VAL A 121 5.57 6.32 13.44
N VAL A 122 4.92 7.43 13.10
CA VAL A 122 5.56 8.74 12.88
C VAL A 122 6.34 9.28 14.09
N PRO A 123 5.89 9.16 15.34
CA PRO A 123 6.66 9.66 16.48
C PRO A 123 8.08 9.12 16.53
N ALA A 124 8.26 7.81 16.44
CA ALA A 124 9.57 7.16 16.43
C ALA A 124 10.41 7.52 15.18
N MET A 125 9.76 7.62 14.00
CA MET A 125 10.44 8.07 12.79
C MET A 125 10.98 9.50 12.92
N LYS A 126 10.21 10.42 13.54
CA LYS A 126 10.64 11.81 13.79
C LYS A 126 11.84 11.85 14.75
N GLU A 127 11.80 11.07 15.82
CA GLU A 127 12.89 10.99 16.81
C GLU A 127 14.19 10.49 16.18
N ASN A 128 14.08 9.43 15.34
CA ASN A 128 15.23 8.87 14.64
C ASN A 128 15.64 9.65 13.39
N ARG A 129 14.90 10.70 13.04
CA ARG A 129 15.13 11.53 11.84
C ARG A 129 15.24 10.71 10.56
N TRP A 130 14.50 9.61 10.49
CA TRP A 130 14.44 8.72 9.34
C TRP A 130 13.11 7.98 9.30
N GLY A 131 12.49 7.94 8.14
CA GLY A 131 11.26 7.17 7.91
C GLY A 131 10.87 7.18 6.44
N ARG A 132 10.10 6.16 6.04
CA ARG A 132 9.55 6.01 4.69
C ARG A 132 8.09 5.62 4.77
N LEU A 133 7.19 6.53 4.40
CA LEU A 133 5.75 6.26 4.24
C LEU A 133 5.48 6.06 2.76
N ILE A 134 4.96 4.90 2.40
CA ILE A 134 4.68 4.52 1.01
C ILE A 134 3.23 4.06 0.92
N ASN A 135 2.41 4.84 0.22
CA ASN A 135 0.98 4.61 0.10
C ASN A 135 0.66 4.01 -1.28
N ILE A 136 0.03 2.85 -1.31
CA ILE A 136 -0.45 2.27 -2.57
C ILE A 136 -1.81 2.86 -2.91
N SER A 137 -1.79 3.86 -3.78
CA SER A 137 -2.96 4.45 -4.39
C SER A 137 -3.44 3.59 -5.58
N SER A 138 -3.92 4.17 -6.63
CA SER A 138 -4.36 3.52 -7.86
C SER A 138 -4.47 4.57 -8.96
N TYR A 139 -4.33 4.19 -10.21
CA TYR A 139 -4.69 5.03 -11.36
C TYR A 139 -6.11 5.62 -11.25
N ALA A 140 -7.00 4.95 -10.50
CA ALA A 140 -8.36 5.43 -10.22
C ALA A 140 -8.40 6.83 -9.56
N TRP A 141 -7.34 7.24 -8.85
CA TRP A 141 -7.26 8.57 -8.21
C TRP A 141 -7.34 9.72 -9.22
N LYS A 142 -6.85 9.48 -10.43
CA LYS A 142 -6.70 10.46 -11.51
C LYS A 142 -7.74 10.25 -12.62
N SER A 143 -8.05 8.98 -12.94
CA SER A 143 -8.99 8.62 -13.99
C SER A 143 -10.47 8.68 -13.55
N GLY A 144 -10.76 8.87 -12.25
CA GLY A 144 -12.11 8.80 -11.73
C GLY A 144 -12.70 7.37 -11.69
N GLY A 145 -11.85 6.34 -11.89
CA GLY A 145 -12.25 4.93 -11.81
C GLY A 145 -12.93 4.41 -13.08
N LEU A 146 -12.17 4.11 -14.11
CA LEU A 146 -12.72 3.53 -15.37
C LEU A 146 -13.50 2.24 -15.09
N THR A 147 -12.88 1.28 -14.44
CA THR A 147 -13.52 -0.01 -14.03
C THR A 147 -13.85 -0.07 -12.54
N ALA A 148 -13.23 0.75 -11.72
CA ALA A 148 -13.47 0.86 -10.29
C ALA A 148 -14.67 1.77 -9.98
N GLY A 149 -15.31 1.55 -8.83
CA GLY A 149 -16.44 2.34 -8.34
C GLY A 149 -16.06 3.67 -7.72
N THR A 150 -17.08 4.45 -7.36
CA THR A 150 -16.93 5.81 -6.82
C THR A 150 -16.21 5.82 -5.48
N ALA A 151 -16.64 5.00 -4.51
CA ALA A 151 -16.04 4.96 -3.18
C ALA A 151 -14.55 4.58 -3.24
N TYR A 152 -14.21 3.61 -4.10
CA TYR A 152 -12.82 3.22 -4.32
C TYR A 152 -11.98 4.38 -4.88
N SER A 153 -12.44 5.01 -5.95
CA SER A 153 -11.72 6.10 -6.61
C SER A 153 -11.49 7.27 -5.65
N VAL A 154 -12.51 7.64 -4.86
CA VAL A 154 -12.39 8.68 -3.84
C VAL A 154 -11.40 8.28 -2.75
N SER A 155 -11.45 7.05 -2.23
CA SER A 155 -10.51 6.58 -1.20
C SER A 155 -9.05 6.63 -1.69
N LYS A 156 -8.81 6.27 -2.97
CA LYS A 156 -7.46 6.32 -3.56
C LYS A 156 -7.00 7.73 -3.90
N SER A 157 -7.92 8.66 -4.20
CA SER A 157 -7.62 10.10 -4.29
C SER A 157 -7.29 10.70 -2.93
N ALA A 158 -8.05 10.35 -1.89
CA ALA A 158 -7.80 10.79 -0.52
C ALA A 158 -6.44 10.27 0.00
N MET A 159 -6.01 9.07 -0.39
CA MET A 159 -4.68 8.53 -0.09
C MET A 159 -3.56 9.41 -0.66
N VAL A 160 -3.74 9.99 -1.85
CA VAL A 160 -2.80 10.96 -2.43
C VAL A 160 -2.79 12.25 -1.59
N GLY A 161 -3.95 12.73 -1.16
CA GLY A 161 -4.07 13.86 -0.24
C GLY A 161 -3.33 13.63 1.09
N LEU A 162 -3.52 12.45 1.69
CA LEU A 162 -2.80 12.03 2.90
C LEU A 162 -1.28 11.99 2.67
N THR A 163 -0.84 11.53 1.50
CA THR A 163 0.57 11.51 1.12
C THR A 163 1.16 12.93 1.08
N TYR A 164 0.49 13.87 0.43
CA TYR A 164 0.97 15.26 0.33
C TYR A 164 1.01 15.96 1.69
N SER A 165 -0.02 15.76 2.52
CA SER A 165 -0.07 16.30 3.88
C SER A 165 1.08 15.77 4.73
N SER A 166 1.27 14.44 4.72
CA SER A 166 2.36 13.78 5.46
C SER A 166 3.73 14.23 4.96
N ALA A 167 3.94 14.31 3.64
CA ALA A 167 5.19 14.76 3.05
C ALA A 167 5.58 16.17 3.52
N ARG A 168 4.62 17.10 3.49
CA ARG A 168 4.85 18.49 3.92
C ARG A 168 5.20 18.60 5.40
N GLU A 169 4.47 17.87 6.25
CA GLU A 169 4.70 17.90 7.70
C GLU A 169 6.01 17.25 8.10
N LEU A 170 6.36 16.11 7.46
CA LEU A 170 7.39 15.21 7.97
C LEU A 170 8.77 15.44 7.34
N ALA A 171 8.85 16.13 6.20
CA ALA A 171 10.12 16.42 5.52
C ALA A 171 11.20 17.04 6.43
N PRO A 172 10.92 18.01 7.34
CA PRO A 172 11.93 18.57 8.25
C PRO A 172 12.54 17.55 9.21
N PHE A 173 11.90 16.39 9.36
CA PHE A 173 12.35 15.31 10.25
C PHE A 173 13.08 14.17 9.50
N GLY A 174 13.40 14.34 8.21
CA GLY A 174 14.04 13.30 7.41
C GLY A 174 13.12 12.12 7.04
N VAL A 175 11.80 12.28 7.23
CA VAL A 175 10.79 11.30 6.87
C VAL A 175 10.17 11.68 5.53
N THR A 176 10.12 10.73 4.59
CA THR A 176 9.48 10.95 3.29
C THR A 176 8.13 10.23 3.22
N ALA A 177 7.18 10.82 2.51
CA ALA A 177 5.90 10.21 2.20
C ALA A 177 5.63 10.29 0.70
N ASN A 178 5.42 9.14 0.06
CA ASN A 178 5.20 9.03 -1.38
C ASN A 178 4.06 8.05 -1.68
N ALA A 179 3.45 8.19 -2.83
CA ALA A 179 2.44 7.25 -3.31
C ALA A 179 2.92 6.50 -4.56
N VAL A 180 2.46 5.27 -4.71
CA VAL A 180 2.54 4.51 -5.96
C VAL A 180 1.12 4.31 -6.47
N ALA A 181 0.86 4.64 -7.72
CA ALA A 181 -0.47 4.61 -8.32
C ALA A 181 -0.51 3.66 -9.54
N PRO A 182 -0.60 2.34 -9.30
CA PRO A 182 -0.64 1.38 -10.38
C PRO A 182 -2.01 1.35 -11.07
N ALA A 183 -1.99 1.02 -12.37
CA ALA A 183 -3.17 0.61 -13.14
C ALA A 183 -3.05 -0.88 -13.45
N TYR A 184 -4.18 -1.58 -13.41
CA TYR A 184 -4.32 -2.97 -13.88
C TYR A 184 -3.13 -3.89 -13.53
N VAL A 185 -2.94 -4.15 -12.24
CA VAL A 185 -1.92 -5.11 -11.77
C VAL A 185 -2.48 -6.53 -11.85
N VAL A 186 -1.71 -7.46 -12.41
CA VAL A 186 -2.09 -8.88 -12.44
C VAL A 186 -2.37 -9.37 -11.02
N SER A 187 -3.58 -9.81 -10.79
CA SER A 187 -4.02 -10.34 -9.49
C SER A 187 -5.23 -11.25 -9.70
N PRO A 188 -5.52 -12.19 -8.79
CA PRO A 188 -6.76 -12.96 -8.81
C PRO A 188 -7.98 -12.05 -8.92
N MET A 189 -7.98 -10.93 -8.18
CA MET A 189 -9.06 -9.95 -8.19
C MET A 189 -9.36 -9.42 -9.62
N ILE A 190 -8.34 -9.00 -10.38
CA ILE A 190 -8.52 -8.51 -11.76
C ILE A 190 -8.94 -9.64 -12.69
N MET A 191 -8.36 -10.84 -12.52
CA MET A 191 -8.66 -11.99 -13.38
C MET A 191 -10.08 -12.54 -13.17
N GLU A 192 -10.64 -12.38 -11.97
CA GLU A 192 -11.99 -12.85 -11.61
C GLU A 192 -13.08 -11.80 -11.85
N GLN A 193 -12.77 -10.51 -11.68
CA GLN A 193 -13.76 -9.43 -11.78
C GLN A 193 -13.98 -8.92 -13.20
N LEU A 194 -12.99 -9.06 -14.08
CA LEU A 194 -13.13 -8.65 -15.47
C LEU A 194 -13.50 -9.83 -16.36
N SER A 195 -14.53 -9.66 -17.18
CA SER A 195 -14.80 -10.59 -18.28
C SER A 195 -13.61 -10.65 -19.25
N GLU A 196 -13.50 -11.72 -20.04
CA GLU A 196 -12.46 -11.82 -21.06
C GLU A 196 -12.51 -10.63 -22.04
N GLU A 197 -13.71 -10.22 -22.44
CA GLU A 197 -13.91 -9.07 -23.33
C GLU A 197 -13.44 -7.77 -22.68
N ASP A 198 -13.73 -7.54 -21.39
CA ASP A 198 -13.26 -6.36 -20.68
C ASP A 198 -11.73 -6.37 -20.49
N ARG A 199 -11.15 -7.54 -20.23
CA ARG A 199 -9.68 -7.69 -20.17
C ARG A 199 -9.01 -7.32 -21.49
N GLN A 200 -9.54 -7.83 -22.60
CA GLN A 200 -9.02 -7.52 -23.94
C GLN A 200 -9.17 -6.03 -24.27
N ARG A 201 -10.31 -5.44 -23.89
CA ARG A 201 -10.55 -3.99 -24.07
C ARG A 201 -9.55 -3.15 -23.26
N GLN A 202 -9.29 -3.54 -21.99
CA GLN A 202 -8.29 -2.82 -21.17
C GLN A 202 -6.86 -3.01 -21.70
N LEU A 203 -6.50 -4.23 -22.11
CA LEU A 203 -5.20 -4.49 -22.71
C LEU A 203 -4.97 -3.66 -23.97
N ALA A 204 -5.97 -3.56 -24.84
CA ALA A 204 -5.90 -2.76 -26.07
C ALA A 204 -5.73 -1.25 -25.79
N ALA A 205 -6.22 -0.79 -24.63
CA ALA A 205 -6.09 0.62 -24.22
C ALA A 205 -4.72 0.97 -23.63
N ILE A 206 -3.98 -0.03 -23.10
CA ILE A 206 -2.67 0.20 -22.46
C ILE A 206 -1.57 0.26 -23.52
N PRO A 207 -0.88 1.41 -23.74
CA PRO A 207 0.15 1.50 -24.78
C PRO A 207 1.31 0.49 -24.65
N VAL A 208 1.68 0.10 -23.42
CA VAL A 208 2.70 -0.94 -23.16
C VAL A 208 2.20 -2.35 -23.55
N GLY A 209 0.89 -2.54 -23.80
CA GLY A 209 0.29 -3.78 -24.30
C GLY A 209 0.20 -4.92 -23.31
N ARG A 210 0.36 -4.67 -22.02
CA ARG A 210 0.21 -5.69 -20.95
C ARG A 210 -0.22 -5.08 -19.63
N PHE A 211 -0.70 -5.91 -18.72
CA PHE A 211 -0.90 -5.52 -17.33
C PHE A 211 0.43 -5.41 -16.57
N CYS A 212 0.45 -4.57 -15.54
CA CYS A 212 1.57 -4.44 -14.61
C CYS A 212 1.71 -5.72 -13.79
N GLN A 213 2.94 -6.15 -13.52
CA GLN A 213 3.20 -7.26 -12.62
C GLN A 213 3.33 -6.75 -11.17
N PRO A 214 2.93 -7.54 -10.16
CA PRO A 214 3.11 -7.18 -8.75
C PRO A 214 4.56 -6.82 -8.40
N GLU A 215 5.52 -7.49 -9.01
CA GLU A 215 6.96 -7.28 -8.83
C GLU A 215 7.41 -5.90 -9.31
N GLU A 216 6.76 -5.33 -10.33
CA GLU A 216 7.05 -3.98 -10.81
C GLU A 216 6.59 -2.93 -9.78
N VAL A 217 5.44 -3.14 -9.14
CA VAL A 217 4.98 -2.30 -8.03
C VAL A 217 5.93 -2.42 -6.83
N ALA A 218 6.32 -3.65 -6.48
CA ALA A 218 7.28 -3.90 -5.42
C ALA A 218 8.66 -3.26 -5.68
N HIS A 219 9.09 -3.21 -6.95
CA HIS A 219 10.31 -2.49 -7.35
C HIS A 219 10.20 -0.98 -7.06
N ALA A 220 9.09 -0.35 -7.40
CA ALA A 220 8.86 1.07 -7.08
C ALA A 220 8.82 1.31 -5.56
N VAL A 221 8.16 0.43 -4.80
CA VAL A 221 8.16 0.49 -3.32
C VAL A 221 9.57 0.37 -2.77
N ARG A 222 10.36 -0.62 -3.22
CA ARG A 222 11.75 -0.79 -2.81
C ARG A 222 12.60 0.44 -3.12
N PHE A 223 12.43 1.04 -4.30
CA PHE A 223 13.11 2.27 -4.69
C PHE A 223 12.78 3.42 -3.72
N LEU A 224 11.49 3.64 -3.41
CA LEU A 224 11.07 4.68 -2.48
C LEU A 224 11.50 4.39 -1.03
N ALA A 225 11.66 3.13 -0.65
CA ALA A 225 12.15 2.71 0.66
C ALA A 225 13.67 2.90 0.84
N SER A 226 14.43 3.03 -0.25
CA SER A 226 15.89 3.18 -0.23
C SER A 226 16.31 4.43 0.57
N PRO A 227 17.45 4.37 1.32
CA PRO A 227 18.07 5.56 1.88
C PRO A 227 18.40 6.63 0.84
N LEU A 228 18.73 6.22 -0.41
CA LEU A 228 19.07 7.12 -1.52
C LEU A 228 17.86 7.90 -2.06
N SER A 229 16.63 7.50 -1.71
CA SER A 229 15.40 8.21 -2.08
C SER A 229 15.01 9.31 -1.09
N GLY A 230 15.89 9.70 -0.17
CA GLY A 230 15.60 10.66 0.90
C GLY A 230 15.27 12.09 0.44
N PHE A 231 15.51 12.44 -0.81
CA PHE A 231 15.14 13.74 -1.39
C PHE A 231 13.80 13.71 -2.14
N MET A 232 13.18 12.52 -2.23
CA MET A 232 11.88 12.32 -2.88
C MET A 232 10.79 12.24 -1.83
N THR A 233 9.97 13.27 -1.74
CA THR A 233 8.80 13.30 -0.85
C THR A 233 7.65 14.06 -1.51
N GLY A 234 6.41 13.60 -1.28
CA GLY A 234 5.22 14.17 -1.92
C GLY A 234 5.10 13.85 -3.40
N THR A 235 5.69 12.75 -3.87
CA THR A 235 5.51 12.31 -5.27
C THR A 235 4.43 11.22 -5.38
N VAL A 236 3.80 11.17 -6.54
CA VAL A 236 2.96 10.05 -6.97
C VAL A 236 3.66 9.39 -8.15
N VAL A 237 4.11 8.17 -7.97
CA VAL A 237 4.69 7.34 -9.03
C VAL A 237 3.54 6.69 -9.82
N ASP A 238 3.17 7.30 -10.94
CA ASP A 238 2.17 6.73 -11.85
C ASP A 238 2.75 5.51 -12.59
N MET A 239 2.11 4.34 -12.40
CA MET A 239 2.48 3.09 -13.07
C MET A 239 1.32 2.64 -13.97
N ASN A 240 1.05 3.37 -15.04
CA ASN A 240 -0.16 3.22 -15.84
C ASN A 240 0.09 2.70 -17.27
N GLY A 241 1.31 2.31 -17.62
CA GLY A 241 1.64 1.75 -18.94
C GLY A 241 1.38 2.69 -20.11
N GLY A 242 1.35 4.02 -19.86
CA GLY A 242 1.10 5.05 -20.88
C GLY A 242 -0.37 5.41 -21.08
N LEU A 243 -1.28 4.94 -20.20
CA LEU A 243 -2.70 5.31 -20.26
C LEU A 243 -2.94 6.83 -20.12
N GLN A 244 -2.06 7.50 -19.38
CA GLN A 244 -2.16 8.95 -19.15
C GLN A 244 -0.80 9.54 -18.81
N PHE A 245 -0.55 10.76 -19.28
CA PHE A 245 0.65 11.56 -18.99
C PHE A 245 0.27 12.81 -18.18
N GLY A 246 1.17 13.29 -17.33
CA GLY A 246 1.03 14.55 -16.55
C GLY A 246 0.35 14.40 -15.20
#